data_0884940f5a215cb88488cee842345070
#
_entry.id   0884940f5a215cb88488cee842345070
#
_cell.length_a   1.000
_cell.length_b   1.000
_cell.length_c   1.000
_cell.angle_alpha   90.00
_cell.angle_beta   90.00
_cell.angle_gamma   90.00
#
_symmetry.space_group_name_H-M   'P 1'
#
loop_
_entity.id
_entity.type
_entity.pdbx_description
1 polymer ?
#
loop_
_entity_poly.entity_id
_entity_poly.type
_entity_poly.pdbx_seq_one_letter_code
_entity_poly.pdbx_strand_id
1 'polypeptide(L)'
;MPSRHTFSCIDAHTCGNPVRVVSGGIPFLKGNTMLEKRQYFMENLDWIRTGLMFEPRGHDMMSGSMLFPPHDPENDFAILFIETSGCLPMCGHGTIGTITIAIEEGLIHPKTPGFLRMEAPAGLVLVEYKQEGKKVKSVKLTNVKSFLAAEGLEIETDELGKLTVDVAYGGNFYCIVDPQENFPGLEHY
;
A
#
# COMPACT_ATOMS: atom_id res chain seq x y z
N MET A 1 5.47 33.54 7.83
CA MET A 1 6.28 32.34 8.20
C MET A 1 5.81 31.18 7.32
N PRO A 2 6.69 30.32 6.82
CA PRO A 2 6.24 29.14 6.10
C PRO A 2 5.38 28.30 7.04
N SER A 3 4.29 27.75 6.51
CA SER A 3 3.42 26.84 7.26
C SER A 3 4.25 25.62 7.71
N ARG A 4 4.16 25.29 9.01
CA ARG A 4 4.78 24.09 9.57
C ARG A 4 3.72 23.00 9.63
N HIS A 5 4.05 21.87 9.09
CA HIS A 5 3.21 20.66 9.17
C HIS A 5 3.84 19.71 10.19
N THR A 6 3.00 19.09 11.00
CA THR A 6 3.43 18.07 11.96
C THR A 6 2.72 16.76 11.62
N PHE A 7 3.50 15.70 11.50
CA PHE A 7 2.99 14.34 11.30
C PHE A 7 3.49 13.46 12.45
N SER A 8 2.59 12.72 13.07
CA SER A 8 2.94 11.65 13.99
C SER A 8 3.03 10.35 13.22
N CYS A 9 4.11 9.61 13.38
CA CYS A 9 4.35 8.36 12.66
C CYS A 9 4.79 7.26 13.63
N ILE A 10 4.43 6.01 13.29
CA ILE A 10 4.90 4.81 13.98
C ILE A 10 5.56 3.94 12.93
N ASP A 11 6.83 3.61 13.15
CA ASP A 11 7.64 2.84 12.22
C ASP A 11 7.76 1.39 12.70
N ALA A 12 7.65 0.45 11.76
CA ALA A 12 7.87 -0.96 11.96
C ALA A 12 8.42 -1.60 10.68
N HIS A 13 8.43 -2.92 10.62
CA HIS A 13 8.77 -3.66 9.41
C HIS A 13 7.99 -4.97 9.31
N THR A 14 7.76 -5.42 8.08
CA THR A 14 7.25 -6.75 7.76
C THR A 14 8.39 -7.57 7.18
N CYS A 15 8.95 -8.48 7.95
CA CYS A 15 10.11 -9.31 7.54
C CYS A 15 11.28 -8.49 6.97
N GLY A 16 11.60 -7.33 7.57
CA GLY A 16 12.67 -6.45 7.13
C GLY A 16 12.23 -5.32 6.18
N ASN A 17 11.08 -5.46 5.52
CA ASN A 17 10.56 -4.41 4.64
C ASN A 17 9.85 -3.32 5.47
N PRO A 18 10.29 -2.04 5.42
CA PRO A 18 9.83 -1.00 6.33
C PRO A 18 8.36 -0.62 6.09
N VAL A 19 7.70 -0.25 7.18
CA VAL A 19 6.32 0.26 7.16
C VAL A 19 6.21 1.45 8.11
N ARG A 20 5.80 2.61 7.61
CA ARG A 20 5.49 3.81 8.39
C ARG A 20 3.99 4.06 8.41
N VAL A 21 3.37 4.00 9.57
CA VAL A 21 1.96 4.38 9.74
C VAL A 21 1.90 5.84 10.18
N VAL A 22 1.27 6.69 9.38
CA VAL A 22 0.99 8.08 9.75
C VAL A 22 -0.24 8.07 10.66
N SER A 23 -0.01 8.25 11.96
CA SER A 23 -1.03 8.20 13.01
C SER A 23 -1.67 9.55 13.33
N GLY A 24 -1.12 10.65 12.80
CA GLY A 24 -1.65 11.99 13.02
C GLY A 24 -1.10 13.03 12.07
N GLY A 25 -1.82 14.14 11.93
CA GLY A 25 -1.45 15.25 11.04
C GLY A 25 -1.93 15.08 9.59
N ILE A 26 -2.70 14.04 9.29
CA ILE A 26 -3.22 13.78 7.96
C ILE A 26 -4.25 14.85 7.59
N PRO A 27 -4.11 15.54 6.45
CA PRO A 27 -5.10 16.52 6.02
C PRO A 27 -6.38 15.85 5.53
N PHE A 28 -7.46 16.64 5.49
CA PHE A 28 -8.69 16.17 4.87
C PHE A 28 -8.48 15.91 3.37
N LEU A 29 -8.86 14.72 2.92
CA LEU A 29 -8.85 14.33 1.51
C LEU A 29 -10.25 14.42 0.93
N LYS A 30 -10.40 15.12 -0.20
CA LYS A 30 -11.65 15.16 -0.97
C LYS A 30 -11.84 13.82 -1.69
N GLY A 31 -13.08 13.36 -1.76
CA GLY A 31 -13.48 12.13 -2.46
C GLY A 31 -14.48 11.31 -1.67
N ASN A 32 -15.36 10.61 -2.39
CA ASN A 32 -16.40 9.73 -1.87
C ASN A 32 -15.96 8.24 -1.85
N THR A 33 -14.79 7.96 -2.39
CA THR A 33 -14.16 6.63 -2.41
C THR A 33 -12.67 6.76 -2.09
N MET A 34 -12.03 5.66 -1.70
CA MET A 34 -10.58 5.67 -1.49
C MET A 34 -9.80 5.89 -2.79
N LEU A 35 -10.35 5.49 -3.93
CA LEU A 35 -9.74 5.77 -5.24
C LEU A 35 -9.74 7.28 -5.55
N GLU A 36 -10.85 7.98 -5.31
CA GLU A 36 -10.94 9.43 -5.48
C GLU A 36 -10.03 10.18 -4.49
N LYS A 37 -9.97 9.73 -3.23
CA LYS A 37 -9.05 10.30 -2.24
C LYS A 37 -7.58 10.11 -2.61
N ARG A 38 -7.23 8.93 -3.16
CA ARG A 38 -5.90 8.68 -3.72
C ARG A 38 -5.56 9.64 -4.85
N GLN A 39 -6.49 9.83 -5.78
CA GLN A 39 -6.31 10.75 -6.90
C GLN A 39 -6.10 12.19 -6.41
N TYR A 40 -6.98 12.65 -5.50
CA TYR A 40 -6.84 13.98 -4.88
C TYR A 40 -5.51 14.16 -4.17
N PHE A 41 -5.06 13.13 -3.43
CA PHE A 41 -3.78 13.18 -2.72
C PHE A 41 -2.60 13.31 -3.68
N MET A 42 -2.56 12.52 -4.74
CA MET A 42 -1.49 12.57 -5.74
C MET A 42 -1.43 13.93 -6.46
N GLU A 43 -2.58 14.52 -6.77
CA GLU A 43 -2.65 15.79 -7.49
C GLU A 43 -2.33 17.01 -6.61
N ASN A 44 -2.66 16.96 -5.32
CA ASN A 44 -2.63 18.17 -4.48
C ASN A 44 -1.69 18.07 -3.27
N LEU A 45 -1.36 16.87 -2.81
CA LEU A 45 -0.70 16.64 -1.53
C LEU A 45 0.50 15.68 -1.60
N ASP A 46 0.99 15.34 -2.79
CA ASP A 46 2.10 14.40 -2.99
C ASP A 46 3.39 14.82 -2.25
N TRP A 47 3.54 16.11 -1.94
CA TRP A 47 4.62 16.61 -1.10
C TRP A 47 4.66 15.95 0.29
N ILE A 48 3.52 15.45 0.80
CA ILE A 48 3.47 14.70 2.08
C ILE A 48 4.17 13.36 1.90
N ARG A 49 3.84 12.63 0.84
CA ARG A 49 4.50 11.36 0.50
C ARG A 49 6.00 11.55 0.35
N THR A 50 6.42 12.48 -0.51
CA THR A 50 7.85 12.74 -0.73
C THR A 50 8.54 13.19 0.55
N GLY A 51 7.87 14.04 1.35
CA GLY A 51 8.38 14.51 2.64
C GLY A 51 8.54 13.42 3.71
N LEU A 52 7.78 12.34 3.65
CA LEU A 52 7.80 11.24 4.63
C LEU A 52 8.55 10.00 4.14
N MET A 53 8.59 9.75 2.83
CA MET A 53 9.16 8.52 2.26
C MET A 53 10.60 8.70 1.79
N PHE A 54 11.00 9.91 1.39
CA PHE A 54 12.37 10.18 0.93
C PHE A 54 13.27 10.72 2.04
N GLU A 55 14.57 10.69 1.81
CA GLU A 55 15.55 11.29 2.72
C GLU A 55 15.28 12.79 2.97
N PRO A 56 15.57 13.28 4.15
CA PRO A 56 16.24 12.63 5.29
C PRO A 56 15.30 11.90 6.25
N ARG A 57 13.99 11.81 5.98
CA ARG A 57 13.01 11.19 6.89
C ARG A 57 12.64 9.76 6.53
N GLY A 58 12.86 9.37 5.32
CA GLY A 58 12.70 8.02 4.81
C GLY A 58 13.97 7.58 4.07
N HIS A 59 13.84 6.65 3.16
CA HIS A 59 14.89 6.12 2.29
C HIS A 59 14.24 5.45 1.06
N ASP A 60 15.01 5.03 0.08
CA ASP A 60 14.52 4.50 -1.20
C ASP A 60 13.62 3.26 -1.10
N MET A 61 13.72 2.48 -0.01
CA MET A 61 12.86 1.33 0.26
C MET A 61 11.66 1.65 1.16
N MET A 62 11.43 2.92 1.49
CA MET A 62 10.41 3.31 2.46
C MET A 62 8.99 3.14 1.91
N SER A 63 8.15 2.49 2.71
CA SER A 63 6.73 2.33 2.48
C SER A 63 5.94 2.83 3.68
N GLY A 64 4.74 3.32 3.47
CA GLY A 64 3.89 3.82 4.54
C GLY A 64 2.41 3.78 4.22
N SER A 65 1.62 4.14 5.22
CA SER A 65 0.16 4.18 5.11
C SER A 65 -0.44 5.31 5.94
N MET A 66 -1.64 5.70 5.55
CA MET A 66 -2.51 6.63 6.25
C MET A 66 -3.86 5.98 6.51
N LEU A 67 -4.40 6.12 7.71
CA LEU A 67 -5.69 5.54 8.10
C LEU A 67 -6.79 6.60 8.03
N PHE A 68 -7.96 6.19 7.55
CA PHE A 68 -9.15 7.03 7.43
C PHE A 68 -10.38 6.29 7.97
N PRO A 69 -11.42 7.03 8.37
CA PRO A 69 -12.75 6.45 8.55
C PRO A 69 -13.23 5.80 7.25
N PRO A 70 -13.94 4.65 7.33
CA PRO A 70 -14.48 3.99 6.14
C PRO A 70 -15.61 4.81 5.53
N HIS A 71 -15.86 4.63 4.24
CA HIS A 71 -17.01 5.23 3.55
C HIS A 71 -18.28 4.39 3.78
N ASP A 72 -18.13 3.07 3.69
CA ASP A 72 -19.18 2.12 4.04
C ASP A 72 -19.12 1.83 5.55
N PRO A 73 -20.21 2.12 6.31
CA PRO A 73 -20.25 1.87 7.74
C PRO A 73 -20.11 0.38 8.13
N GLU A 74 -20.26 -0.55 7.19
CA GLU A 74 -20.00 -1.97 7.42
C GLU A 74 -18.50 -2.30 7.50
N ASN A 75 -17.64 -1.44 6.98
CA ASN A 75 -16.20 -1.62 7.03
C ASN A 75 -15.61 -1.05 8.33
N ASP A 76 -14.42 -1.49 8.71
CA ASP A 76 -13.77 -1.07 9.96
C ASP A 76 -12.98 0.22 9.78
N PHE A 77 -12.25 0.34 8.67
CA PHE A 77 -11.45 1.52 8.35
C PHE A 77 -11.11 1.57 6.86
N ALA A 78 -10.51 2.68 6.43
CA ALA A 78 -9.98 2.87 5.10
C ALA A 78 -8.49 3.21 5.15
N ILE A 79 -7.75 2.90 4.07
CA ILE A 79 -6.30 3.04 4.01
C ILE A 79 -5.86 3.67 2.69
N LEU A 80 -4.81 4.51 2.76
CA LEU A 80 -4.06 4.98 1.61
C LEU A 80 -2.59 4.56 1.80
N PHE A 81 -2.03 3.88 0.81
CA PHE A 81 -0.61 3.51 0.80
C PHE A 81 0.22 4.58 0.10
N ILE A 82 1.36 4.91 0.72
CA ILE A 82 2.34 5.87 0.20
C ILE A 82 3.71 5.21 0.16
N GLU A 83 4.38 5.30 -0.97
CA GLU A 83 5.71 4.71 -1.17
C GLU A 83 6.63 5.67 -1.93
N THR A 84 7.90 5.32 -2.05
CA THR A 84 8.82 6.08 -2.88
C THR A 84 8.40 6.07 -4.35
N SER A 85 7.84 4.97 -4.84
CA SER A 85 7.32 4.82 -6.21
C SER A 85 5.97 5.53 -6.47
N GLY A 86 5.25 5.97 -5.41
CA GLY A 86 3.95 6.63 -5.55
C GLY A 86 2.93 6.19 -4.50
N CYS A 87 1.65 6.35 -4.83
CA CYS A 87 0.54 5.87 -4.02
C CYS A 87 -0.01 4.59 -4.62
N LEU A 88 0.25 3.45 -3.99
CA LEU A 88 -0.25 2.17 -4.47
C LEU A 88 -1.75 2.01 -4.20
N PRO A 89 -2.52 1.43 -5.13
CA PRO A 89 -3.91 1.06 -4.87
C PRO A 89 -4.04 -0.04 -3.81
N MET A 90 -3.05 -0.94 -3.71
CA MET A 90 -2.97 -2.00 -2.71
C MET A 90 -1.52 -2.36 -2.42
N CYS A 91 -1.21 -2.64 -1.14
CA CYS A 91 0.12 -3.07 -0.71
C CYS A 91 -0.02 -4.19 0.33
N GLY A 92 0.45 -5.39 0.01
CA GLY A 92 0.31 -6.57 0.88
C GLY A 92 1.15 -6.47 2.16
N HIS A 93 2.47 -6.21 2.03
CA HIS A 93 3.33 -6.08 3.21
C HIS A 93 2.97 -4.84 4.05
N GLY A 94 2.61 -3.74 3.39
CA GLY A 94 2.11 -2.53 4.04
C GLY A 94 0.84 -2.79 4.85
N THR A 95 -0.07 -3.62 4.34
CA THR A 95 -1.26 -4.07 5.08
C THR A 95 -0.86 -4.83 6.33
N ILE A 96 0.02 -5.83 6.23
CA ILE A 96 0.47 -6.64 7.38
C ILE A 96 1.07 -5.75 8.47
N GLY A 97 2.01 -4.88 8.11
CA GLY A 97 2.64 -3.97 9.08
C GLY A 97 1.66 -2.96 9.66
N THR A 98 0.81 -2.36 8.83
CA THR A 98 -0.19 -1.38 9.29
C THR A 98 -1.20 -2.00 10.26
N ILE A 99 -1.74 -3.18 9.96
CA ILE A 99 -2.68 -3.87 10.85
C ILE A 99 -2.01 -4.22 12.17
N THR A 100 -0.78 -4.71 12.14
CA THR A 100 -0.01 -5.00 13.35
C THR A 100 0.10 -3.76 14.22
N ILE A 101 0.58 -2.65 13.68
CA ILE A 101 0.70 -1.38 14.40
C ILE A 101 -0.67 -0.89 14.89
N ALA A 102 -1.66 -0.87 14.01
CA ALA A 102 -2.95 -0.28 14.31
C ALA A 102 -3.72 -1.02 15.42
N ILE A 103 -3.57 -2.34 15.52
CA ILE A 103 -4.14 -3.15 16.60
C ILE A 103 -3.31 -3.01 17.89
N GLU A 104 -1.99 -3.11 17.83
CA GLU A 104 -1.12 -3.05 19.01
C GLU A 104 -1.16 -1.68 19.69
N GLU A 105 -1.27 -0.60 18.91
CA GLU A 105 -1.31 0.78 19.39
C GLU A 105 -2.74 1.32 19.58
N GLY A 106 -3.77 0.52 19.27
CA GLY A 106 -5.17 0.92 19.44
C GLY A 106 -5.63 2.05 18.51
N LEU A 107 -5.03 2.14 17.30
CA LEU A 107 -5.43 3.14 16.31
C LEU A 107 -6.75 2.79 15.61
N ILE A 108 -7.11 1.51 15.59
CA ILE A 108 -8.38 1.01 15.08
C ILE A 108 -9.03 0.08 16.10
N HIS A 109 -10.37 0.03 16.08
CA HIS A 109 -11.15 -0.85 16.94
C HIS A 109 -11.99 -1.78 16.06
N PRO A 110 -11.59 -3.06 15.90
CA PRO A 110 -12.30 -4.01 15.08
C PRO A 110 -13.74 -4.23 15.57
N LYS A 111 -14.71 -4.25 14.67
CA LYS A 111 -16.10 -4.63 14.98
C LYS A 111 -16.20 -6.09 15.37
N THR A 112 -15.36 -6.93 14.77
CA THR A 112 -15.26 -8.36 15.07
C THR A 112 -13.82 -8.68 15.46
N PRO A 113 -13.56 -9.14 16.70
CA PRO A 113 -12.20 -9.53 17.11
C PRO A 113 -11.59 -10.56 16.15
N GLY A 114 -10.35 -10.33 15.74
CA GLY A 114 -9.64 -11.22 14.82
C GLY A 114 -9.96 -11.01 13.33
N PHE A 115 -10.88 -10.10 12.99
CA PHE A 115 -11.30 -9.86 11.61
C PHE A 115 -11.52 -8.37 11.35
N LEU A 116 -11.13 -7.91 10.15
CA LEU A 116 -11.27 -6.53 9.69
C LEU A 116 -11.70 -6.46 8.23
N ARG A 117 -12.53 -5.49 7.92
CA ARG A 117 -12.92 -5.08 6.58
C ARG A 117 -12.23 -3.75 6.27
N MET A 118 -11.25 -3.77 5.38
CA MET A 118 -10.41 -2.61 5.03
C MET A 118 -10.76 -2.10 3.64
N GLU A 119 -11.11 -0.82 3.54
CA GLU A 119 -11.25 -0.14 2.24
C GLU A 119 -9.89 0.34 1.75
N ALA A 120 -9.43 -0.19 0.62
CA ALA A 120 -8.26 0.31 -0.10
C ALA A 120 -8.68 0.98 -1.42
N PRO A 121 -7.83 1.77 -2.07
CA PRO A 121 -8.13 2.30 -3.41
C PRO A 121 -8.44 1.22 -4.44
N ALA A 122 -7.86 0.03 -4.31
CA ALA A 122 -8.16 -1.13 -5.16
C ALA A 122 -9.51 -1.79 -4.86
N GLY A 123 -10.13 -1.53 -3.71
CA GLY A 123 -11.39 -2.11 -3.27
C GLY A 123 -11.35 -2.66 -1.84
N LEU A 124 -12.30 -3.51 -1.51
CA LEU A 124 -12.41 -4.13 -0.20
C LEU A 124 -11.40 -5.27 -0.05
N VAL A 125 -10.63 -5.21 1.03
CA VAL A 125 -9.69 -6.26 1.47
C VAL A 125 -10.15 -6.81 2.81
N LEU A 126 -10.24 -8.14 2.92
CA LEU A 126 -10.59 -8.80 4.17
C LEU A 126 -9.31 -9.22 4.88
N VAL A 127 -9.24 -8.93 6.17
CA VAL A 127 -8.04 -9.20 6.98
C VAL A 127 -8.42 -10.05 8.19
N GLU A 128 -7.75 -11.18 8.35
CA GLU A 128 -7.78 -12.00 9.55
C GLU A 128 -6.47 -11.77 10.32
N TYR A 129 -6.53 -11.63 11.64
CA TYR A 129 -5.33 -11.53 12.45
C TYR A 129 -5.45 -12.37 13.73
N LYS A 130 -4.30 -12.84 14.23
CA LYS A 130 -4.21 -13.52 15.52
C LYS A 130 -3.46 -12.63 16.49
N GLN A 131 -4.02 -12.46 17.68
CA GLN A 131 -3.47 -11.63 18.75
C GLN A 131 -3.31 -12.44 20.03
N GLU A 132 -2.18 -12.25 20.72
CA GLU A 132 -1.90 -12.79 22.05
C GLU A 132 -1.52 -11.63 22.98
N GLY A 133 -2.40 -11.36 23.96
CA GLY A 133 -2.27 -10.16 24.79
C GLY A 133 -2.34 -8.90 23.93
N LYS A 134 -1.27 -8.09 23.94
CA LYS A 134 -1.18 -6.88 23.11
C LYS A 134 -0.49 -7.12 21.76
N LYS A 135 0.05 -8.33 21.52
CA LYS A 135 0.88 -8.59 20.34
C LYS A 135 0.13 -9.31 19.23
N VAL A 136 0.17 -8.76 18.02
CA VAL A 136 -0.30 -9.41 16.80
C VAL A 136 0.74 -10.43 16.35
N LYS A 137 0.34 -11.69 16.23
CA LYS A 137 1.21 -12.82 15.87
C LYS A 137 1.21 -13.13 14.38
N SER A 138 0.10 -12.90 13.73
CA SER A 138 -0.02 -13.09 12.29
C SER A 138 -1.15 -12.25 11.72
N VAL A 139 -0.98 -11.86 10.48
CA VAL A 139 -1.98 -11.18 9.66
C VAL A 139 -2.11 -11.94 8.36
N LYS A 140 -3.34 -12.27 7.97
CA LYS A 140 -3.69 -12.89 6.71
C LYS A 140 -4.65 -11.98 5.98
N LEU A 141 -4.38 -11.67 4.73
CA LEU A 141 -5.25 -10.85 3.90
C LEU A 141 -5.86 -11.68 2.76
N THR A 142 -7.13 -11.43 2.48
CA THR A 142 -7.80 -11.85 1.25
C THR A 142 -7.93 -10.60 0.39
N ASN A 143 -7.08 -10.54 -0.64
CA ASN A 143 -6.96 -9.38 -1.52
C ASN A 143 -8.17 -9.24 -2.45
N VAL A 144 -8.24 -8.12 -3.18
CA VAL A 144 -9.15 -7.96 -4.31
C VAL A 144 -8.91 -9.04 -5.36
N LYS A 145 -9.90 -9.29 -6.21
CA LYS A 145 -9.80 -10.31 -7.28
C LYS A 145 -8.62 -10.00 -8.19
N SER A 146 -7.86 -11.03 -8.54
CA SER A 146 -6.82 -10.98 -9.56
C SER A 146 -7.34 -11.47 -10.90
N PHE A 147 -6.76 -10.96 -11.99
CA PHE A 147 -7.05 -11.40 -13.36
C PHE A 147 -5.89 -11.10 -14.29
N LEU A 148 -5.80 -11.87 -15.37
CA LEU A 148 -4.93 -11.59 -16.50
C LEU A 148 -5.60 -10.55 -17.39
N ALA A 149 -4.98 -9.38 -17.53
CA ALA A 149 -5.53 -8.27 -18.31
C ALA A 149 -5.14 -8.37 -19.80
N ALA A 150 -3.93 -8.84 -20.08
CA ALA A 150 -3.47 -9.13 -21.44
C ALA A 150 -2.39 -10.20 -21.40
N GLU A 151 -2.30 -10.99 -22.46
CA GLU A 151 -1.35 -12.09 -22.62
C GLU A 151 -0.60 -11.93 -23.95
N GLY A 152 0.71 -12.17 -23.93
CA GLY A 152 1.54 -12.20 -25.13
C GLY A 152 1.64 -10.86 -25.86
N LEU A 153 1.64 -9.73 -25.13
CA LEU A 153 1.83 -8.42 -25.75
C LEU A 153 3.29 -8.24 -26.20
N GLU A 154 3.46 -7.84 -27.44
CA GLU A 154 4.76 -7.39 -27.93
C GLU A 154 4.99 -5.94 -27.55
N ILE A 155 6.10 -5.67 -26.85
CA ILE A 155 6.58 -4.32 -26.54
C ILE A 155 8.00 -4.16 -27.08
N GLU A 156 8.38 -2.92 -27.33
CA GLU A 156 9.76 -2.58 -27.72
C GLU A 156 10.40 -1.73 -26.63
N THR A 157 11.61 -2.09 -26.24
CA THR A 157 12.41 -1.39 -25.24
C THR A 157 13.72 -0.93 -25.85
N ASP A 158 14.24 0.20 -25.37
CA ASP A 158 15.48 0.77 -25.90
C ASP A 158 16.70 -0.14 -25.65
N GLU A 159 16.71 -0.87 -24.52
CA GLU A 159 17.88 -1.67 -24.12
C GLU A 159 17.79 -3.13 -24.56
N LEU A 160 16.61 -3.74 -24.52
CA LEU A 160 16.42 -5.16 -24.74
C LEU A 160 15.73 -5.48 -26.09
N GLY A 161 15.30 -4.42 -26.84
CA GLY A 161 14.55 -4.60 -28.07
C GLY A 161 13.14 -5.15 -27.82
N LYS A 162 12.68 -6.05 -28.66
CA LYS A 162 11.32 -6.64 -28.57
C LYS A 162 11.24 -7.65 -27.45
N LEU A 163 10.23 -7.49 -26.60
CA LEU A 163 9.87 -8.43 -25.55
C LEU A 163 8.40 -8.84 -25.69
N THR A 164 8.12 -10.09 -25.34
CA THR A 164 6.76 -10.58 -25.12
C THR A 164 6.47 -10.53 -23.63
N VAL A 165 5.36 -9.90 -23.25
CA VAL A 165 4.99 -9.68 -21.83
C VAL A 165 3.52 -9.96 -21.60
N ASP A 166 3.20 -10.33 -20.35
CA ASP A 166 1.84 -10.40 -19.86
C ASP A 166 1.53 -9.22 -18.95
N VAL A 167 0.26 -8.87 -18.85
CA VAL A 167 -0.22 -7.85 -17.91
C VAL A 167 -1.27 -8.47 -16.99
N ALA A 168 -0.98 -8.49 -15.70
CA ALA A 168 -1.89 -9.01 -14.69
C ALA A 168 -2.26 -7.95 -13.66
N TYR A 169 -3.43 -8.10 -13.04
CA TYR A 169 -3.92 -7.28 -11.94
C TYR A 169 -4.08 -8.12 -10.68
N GLY A 170 -3.58 -7.59 -9.56
CA GLY A 170 -3.73 -8.18 -8.23
C GLY A 170 -3.83 -7.09 -7.13
N GLY A 171 -4.57 -6.02 -7.43
CA GLY A 171 -4.63 -4.79 -6.61
C GLY A 171 -3.79 -3.66 -7.21
N ASN A 172 -2.73 -4.00 -7.95
CA ASN A 172 -1.97 -3.17 -8.87
C ASN A 172 -1.86 -3.89 -10.21
N PHE A 173 -1.56 -3.18 -11.28
CA PHE A 173 -1.18 -3.78 -12.55
C PHE A 173 0.32 -4.08 -12.55
N TYR A 174 0.66 -5.25 -13.08
CA TYR A 174 2.04 -5.71 -13.23
C TYR A 174 2.28 -6.13 -14.67
N CYS A 175 3.40 -5.68 -15.24
CA CYS A 175 3.98 -6.22 -16.45
C CYS A 175 4.85 -7.42 -16.04
N ILE A 176 4.53 -8.59 -16.54
CA ILE A 176 5.22 -9.86 -16.26
C ILE A 176 6.07 -10.19 -17.46
N VAL A 177 7.36 -10.36 -17.23
CA VAL A 177 8.35 -10.67 -18.27
C VAL A 177 8.99 -12.01 -17.93
N ASP A 178 8.61 -13.03 -18.66
CA ASP A 178 9.25 -14.35 -18.54
C ASP A 178 10.62 -14.35 -19.24
N PRO A 179 11.54 -15.24 -18.82
CA PRO A 179 12.81 -15.42 -19.53
C PRO A 179 12.58 -15.74 -21.01
N GLN A 180 13.30 -15.02 -21.87
CA GLN A 180 13.23 -15.13 -23.33
C GLN A 180 14.59 -14.81 -23.95
N GLU A 181 14.77 -14.92 -25.27
CA GLU A 181 16.07 -14.85 -25.94
C GLU A 181 16.90 -13.63 -25.55
N ASN A 182 16.30 -12.44 -25.52
CA ASN A 182 16.95 -11.18 -25.19
C ASN A 182 16.72 -10.72 -23.74
N PHE A 183 16.06 -11.54 -22.91
CA PHE A 183 15.89 -11.35 -21.47
C PHE A 183 15.93 -12.70 -20.75
N PRO A 184 17.11 -13.18 -20.35
CA PRO A 184 17.26 -14.50 -19.70
C PRO A 184 16.67 -14.56 -18.27
N GLY A 185 16.15 -13.45 -17.78
CA GLY A 185 15.66 -13.28 -16.42
C GLY A 185 16.61 -12.43 -15.56
N LEU A 186 16.26 -12.29 -14.29
CA LEU A 186 17.10 -11.60 -13.31
C LEU A 186 17.99 -12.62 -12.60
N GLU A 187 19.32 -12.36 -12.60
CA GLU A 187 20.23 -13.12 -11.78
C GLU A 187 20.20 -12.58 -10.34
N HIS A 188 20.11 -13.49 -9.38
CA HIS A 188 20.28 -13.14 -7.97
C HIS A 188 21.78 -13.13 -7.65
N TYR A 189 22.30 -11.96 -7.34
CA TYR A 189 23.66 -11.79 -6.80
C TYR A 189 23.63 -11.75 -5.28
#